data_1441e4e152c7b3875de9a107f9ed255a
#
_entry.id   1441e4e152c7b3875de9a107f9ed255a
#
_cell.length_a   1.000
_cell.length_b   1.000
_cell.length_c   1.000
_cell.angle_alpha   90.00
_cell.angle_beta   90.00
_cell.angle_gamma   90.00
#
_symmetry.space_group_name_H-M   'P 1'
#
loop_
_entity.id
_entity.type
_entity.pdbx_description
1 polymer ?
#
loop_
_entity_poly.entity_id
_entity_poly.type
_entity_poly.pdbx_seq_one_letter_code
_entity_poly.pdbx_strand_id
1 'polypeptide(L)'
;MYPGEGTPKATWIFGYGSLVWRPDFEFAERRAGFLRDRARRFWQGSTDHRGVPGRPGRVVTLVPEAGALCFGTAYRLSEANRESVLVGLDYRERGGFTRERVPVYFCEEGRATGESVSAVLYVATEANSNYLGPATLENMARQISQSRGPSGPNVEYVVRLAEALREMGAEDDHVFALEARLHALD
;
A
#
# COMPACT_ATOMS: atom_id res chain seq x y z
N MET A 1 -31.41 20.79 26.04
CA MET A 1 -30.02 21.09 25.69
C MET A 1 -29.31 19.77 25.45
N TYR A 2 -29.21 19.30 24.19
CA TYR A 2 -28.53 18.05 23.84
C TYR A 2 -27.02 18.30 23.85
N PRO A 3 -26.19 17.42 24.45
CA PRO A 3 -24.75 17.58 24.47
C PRO A 3 -24.20 17.31 23.05
N GLY A 4 -23.38 18.25 22.62
CA GLY A 4 -22.67 18.43 21.39
C GLY A 4 -22.46 17.21 20.50
N GLU A 5 -22.89 17.34 19.27
CA GLU A 5 -22.38 16.58 18.12
C GLU A 5 -20.86 16.82 18.06
N GLY A 6 -20.10 15.83 18.50
CA GLY A 6 -18.66 15.86 18.36
C GLY A 6 -18.32 16.04 16.89
N THR A 7 -17.42 16.98 16.60
CA THR A 7 -16.88 17.23 15.26
C THR A 7 -16.61 15.88 14.58
N PRO A 8 -17.15 15.63 13.39
CA PRO A 8 -16.97 14.34 12.73
C PRO A 8 -15.48 14.02 12.62
N LYS A 9 -15.09 12.87 13.18
CA LYS A 9 -13.70 12.47 13.26
C LYS A 9 -13.16 12.33 11.84
N ALA A 10 -12.14 13.09 11.50
CA ALA A 10 -11.53 13.09 10.17
C ALA A 10 -11.25 11.65 9.68
N THR A 11 -11.61 11.35 8.44
CA THR A 11 -11.38 10.03 7.84
C THR A 11 -10.04 10.04 7.14
N TRP A 12 -9.15 9.16 7.58
CA TRP A 12 -7.85 8.92 6.98
C TRP A 12 -7.82 7.57 6.26
N ILE A 13 -7.08 7.51 5.15
CA ILE A 13 -6.77 6.29 4.40
C ILE A 13 -5.25 6.14 4.40
N PHE A 14 -4.76 4.92 4.61
CA PHE A 14 -3.34 4.63 4.54
C PHE A 14 -3.02 3.78 3.30
N GLY A 15 -2.15 4.31 2.44
CA GLY A 15 -1.61 3.64 1.28
C GLY A 15 -0.20 3.12 1.53
N TYR A 16 0.02 1.85 1.26
CA TYR A 16 1.32 1.19 1.37
C TYR A 16 1.79 0.54 0.05
N GLY A 17 0.95 0.52 -0.95
CA GLY A 17 1.21 0.06 -2.32
C GLY A 17 1.10 1.20 -3.32
N SER A 18 0.37 1.01 -4.41
CA SER A 18 0.24 2.02 -5.48
C SER A 18 -0.32 3.36 -4.99
N LEU A 19 -1.11 3.38 -3.93
CA LEU A 19 -1.61 4.61 -3.32
C LEU A 19 -0.49 5.52 -2.76
N VAL A 20 0.72 5.01 -2.55
CA VAL A 20 1.85 5.84 -2.09
C VAL A 20 2.19 6.93 -3.12
N TRP A 21 2.14 6.59 -4.41
CA TRP A 21 2.46 7.53 -5.51
C TRP A 21 1.28 7.89 -6.40
N ARG A 22 0.18 7.10 -6.37
CA ARG A 22 -0.98 7.28 -7.24
C ARG A 22 -2.29 7.10 -6.46
N PRO A 23 -2.76 8.13 -5.75
CA PRO A 23 -3.97 8.03 -4.92
C PRO A 23 -5.27 7.89 -5.71
N ASP A 24 -5.35 8.26 -6.98
CA ASP A 24 -6.54 8.18 -7.86
C ASP A 24 -7.86 8.71 -7.23
N PHE A 25 -7.77 9.55 -6.19
CA PHE A 25 -8.88 10.22 -5.52
C PHE A 25 -8.45 11.57 -4.95
N GLU A 26 -9.41 12.45 -4.73
CA GLU A 26 -9.18 13.76 -4.10
C GLU A 26 -9.01 13.62 -2.60
N PHE A 27 -8.08 14.38 -2.03
CA PHE A 27 -7.79 14.42 -0.60
C PHE A 27 -7.58 15.85 -0.12
N ALA A 28 -7.89 16.11 1.16
CA ALA A 28 -7.68 17.41 1.79
C ALA A 28 -6.25 17.58 2.34
N GLU A 29 -5.59 16.48 2.70
CA GLU A 29 -4.24 16.47 3.27
C GLU A 29 -3.53 15.17 2.93
N ARG A 30 -2.21 15.24 2.73
CA ARG A 30 -1.32 14.10 2.51
C ARG A 30 -0.14 14.19 3.47
N ARG A 31 0.14 13.12 4.18
CA ARG A 31 1.31 13.03 5.09
C ARG A 31 1.99 11.68 4.96
N ALA A 32 3.32 11.68 5.07
CA ALA A 32 4.07 10.45 5.24
C ALA A 32 3.81 9.86 6.63
N GLY A 33 3.79 8.54 6.72
CA GLY A 33 3.58 7.84 7.97
C GLY A 33 3.96 6.37 7.89
N PHE A 34 3.85 5.66 9.01
CA PHE A 34 4.16 4.24 9.05
C PHE A 34 3.21 3.47 9.96
N LEU A 35 3.09 2.19 9.69
CA LEU A 35 2.49 1.19 10.57
C LEU A 35 3.59 0.50 11.38
N ARG A 36 3.27 0.06 12.58
CA ARG A 36 4.13 -0.80 13.40
C ARG A 36 3.72 -2.26 13.29
N ASP A 37 4.68 -3.15 13.46
CA ASP A 37 4.48 -4.60 13.49
C ASP A 37 3.84 -5.16 12.22
N ARG A 38 4.08 -4.49 11.10
CA ARG A 38 3.65 -4.89 9.76
C ARG A 38 4.81 -4.74 8.79
N ALA A 39 5.05 -5.78 7.98
CA ALA A 39 6.04 -5.77 6.91
C ALA A 39 5.34 -5.83 5.55
N ARG A 40 5.84 -5.07 4.59
CA ARG A 40 5.42 -5.12 3.18
C ARG A 40 6.08 -6.29 2.48
N ARG A 41 5.28 -7.07 1.72
CA ARG A 41 5.79 -8.21 0.94
C ARG A 41 5.11 -8.31 -0.42
N PHE A 42 5.86 -8.62 -1.48
CA PHE A 42 5.34 -8.87 -2.84
C PHE A 42 4.72 -10.27 -2.96
N TRP A 43 3.76 -10.59 -2.08
CA TRP A 43 3.14 -11.90 -1.98
C TRP A 43 1.70 -11.95 -2.49
N GLN A 44 1.16 -10.82 -2.94
CA GLN A 44 -0.17 -10.74 -3.54
C GLN A 44 -0.09 -10.79 -5.06
N GLY A 45 -0.93 -11.64 -5.68
CA GLY A 45 -1.08 -11.69 -7.13
C GLY A 45 -1.99 -10.56 -7.61
N SER A 46 -1.63 -10.01 -8.77
CA SER A 46 -2.43 -9.04 -9.50
C SER A 46 -2.80 -9.62 -10.86
N THR A 47 -4.10 -9.82 -11.09
CA THR A 47 -4.65 -10.38 -12.32
C THR A 47 -5.43 -9.36 -13.15
N ASP A 48 -5.50 -8.13 -12.67
CA ASP A 48 -6.34 -7.03 -13.20
C ASP A 48 -5.59 -5.70 -13.38
N HIS A 49 -4.41 -5.54 -12.77
CA HIS A 49 -3.59 -4.33 -12.87
C HIS A 49 -2.20 -4.60 -13.45
N ARG A 50 -1.38 -5.42 -12.80
CA ARG A 50 0.03 -5.66 -13.15
C ARG A 50 0.29 -7.04 -13.74
N GLY A 51 -0.76 -7.81 -13.98
CA GLY A 51 -0.80 -9.09 -14.65
C GLY A 51 -2.17 -9.33 -15.23
N VAL A 52 -2.42 -10.56 -15.70
CA VAL A 52 -3.68 -11.02 -16.30
C VAL A 52 -4.07 -12.36 -15.68
N PRO A 53 -5.35 -12.79 -15.81
CA PRO A 53 -5.77 -14.11 -15.38
C PRO A 53 -4.86 -15.21 -15.95
N GLY A 54 -4.44 -16.15 -15.11
CA GLY A 54 -3.50 -17.23 -15.46
C GLY A 54 -2.02 -16.82 -15.53
N ARG A 55 -1.70 -15.53 -15.55
CA ARG A 55 -0.33 -14.99 -15.52
C ARG A 55 -0.28 -13.75 -14.62
N PRO A 56 -0.46 -13.91 -13.29
CA PRO A 56 -0.52 -12.81 -12.36
C PRO A 56 0.83 -12.09 -12.25
N GLY A 57 0.77 -10.76 -12.11
CA GLY A 57 1.88 -9.98 -11.58
C GLY A 57 1.95 -10.11 -10.06
N ARG A 58 2.96 -9.49 -9.45
CA ARG A 58 3.10 -9.38 -8.00
C ARG A 58 2.94 -7.94 -7.56
N VAL A 59 2.10 -7.73 -6.56
CA VAL A 59 1.93 -6.46 -5.86
C VAL A 59 2.10 -6.70 -4.36
N VAL A 60 2.18 -5.64 -3.61
CA VAL A 60 2.43 -5.73 -2.17
C VAL A 60 1.17 -6.06 -1.38
N THR A 61 1.36 -6.84 -0.33
CA THR A 61 0.45 -6.94 0.81
C THR A 61 1.22 -6.71 2.11
N LEU A 62 0.52 -6.69 3.23
CA LEU A 62 1.11 -6.56 4.57
C LEU A 62 0.98 -7.87 5.33
N VAL A 63 2.05 -8.23 6.00
CA VAL A 63 2.09 -9.39 6.91
C VAL A 63 2.48 -8.93 8.31
N PRO A 64 1.98 -9.60 9.36
CA PRO A 64 2.42 -9.35 10.74
C PRO A 64 3.91 -9.67 10.86
N GLU A 65 4.69 -8.72 11.41
CA GLU A 65 6.11 -8.91 11.70
C GLU A 65 6.50 -7.98 12.85
N ALA A 66 6.74 -8.55 14.02
CA ALA A 66 7.04 -7.80 15.25
C ALA A 66 8.27 -6.91 15.08
N GLY A 67 8.15 -5.64 15.44
CA GLY A 67 9.21 -4.64 15.33
C GLY A 67 9.38 -4.04 13.93
N ALA A 68 8.75 -4.59 12.90
CA ALA A 68 8.82 -4.02 11.54
C ALA A 68 8.04 -2.70 11.44
N LEU A 69 8.53 -1.82 10.57
CA LEU A 69 7.86 -0.57 10.20
C LEU A 69 7.50 -0.62 8.72
N CYS A 70 6.23 -0.38 8.40
CA CYS A 70 5.79 -0.24 7.02
C CYS A 70 5.48 1.23 6.73
N PHE A 71 6.37 1.90 6.05
CA PHE A 71 6.19 3.29 5.63
C PHE A 71 5.21 3.41 4.46
N GLY A 72 4.49 4.52 4.39
CA GLY A 72 3.51 4.79 3.36
C GLY A 72 2.95 6.19 3.48
N THR A 73 1.80 6.41 2.86
CA THR A 73 1.16 7.72 2.79
C THR A 73 -0.23 7.68 3.40
N ALA A 74 -0.49 8.60 4.33
CA ALA A 74 -1.81 8.83 4.89
C ALA A 74 -2.50 9.99 4.17
N TYR A 75 -3.76 9.80 3.78
CA TYR A 75 -4.60 10.78 3.11
C TYR A 75 -5.81 11.10 3.98
N ARG A 76 -6.00 12.38 4.30
CA ARG A 76 -7.23 12.87 4.95
C ARG A 76 -8.25 13.22 3.87
N LEU A 77 -9.41 12.58 3.95
CA LEU A 77 -10.51 12.89 3.06
C LEU A 77 -11.25 14.16 3.51
N SER A 78 -11.77 14.93 2.56
CA SER A 78 -12.74 15.97 2.86
C SER A 78 -14.09 15.34 3.22
N GLU A 79 -14.93 16.05 3.98
CA GLU A 79 -16.30 15.57 4.29
C GLU A 79 -17.13 15.41 3.01
N ALA A 80 -16.91 16.29 2.03
CA ALA A 80 -17.67 16.30 0.77
C ALA A 80 -17.43 15.05 -0.09
N ASN A 81 -16.22 14.49 -0.08
CA ASN A 81 -15.86 13.36 -0.95
C ASN A 81 -15.64 12.03 -0.19
N ARG A 82 -15.74 12.04 1.14
CA ARG A 82 -15.45 10.89 1.99
C ARG A 82 -16.18 9.62 1.56
N GLU A 83 -17.49 9.73 1.40
CA GLU A 83 -18.33 8.57 1.09
C GLU A 83 -18.04 8.03 -0.32
N SER A 84 -17.96 8.90 -1.32
CA SER A 84 -17.67 8.50 -2.70
C SER A 84 -16.29 7.87 -2.84
N VAL A 85 -15.27 8.39 -2.14
CA VAL A 85 -13.92 7.80 -2.13
C VAL A 85 -13.91 6.42 -1.47
N LEU A 86 -14.57 6.26 -0.31
CA LEU A 86 -14.64 4.96 0.36
C LEU A 86 -15.38 3.92 -0.49
N VAL A 87 -16.50 4.28 -1.11
CA VAL A 87 -17.22 3.40 -2.04
C VAL A 87 -16.35 3.03 -3.24
N GLY A 88 -15.62 3.99 -3.80
CA GLY A 88 -14.68 3.74 -4.91
C GLY A 88 -13.55 2.78 -4.52
N LEU A 89 -12.98 2.93 -3.32
CA LEU A 89 -11.95 2.04 -2.80
C LEU A 89 -12.50 0.65 -2.47
N ASP A 90 -13.66 0.55 -1.82
CA ASP A 90 -14.33 -0.73 -1.56
C ASP A 90 -14.61 -1.49 -2.88
N TYR A 91 -14.99 -0.77 -3.94
CA TYR A 91 -15.17 -1.36 -5.27
C TYR A 91 -13.84 -1.81 -5.91
N ARG A 92 -12.79 -0.99 -5.83
CA ARG A 92 -11.44 -1.30 -6.35
C ARG A 92 -10.85 -2.52 -5.65
N GLU A 93 -11.01 -2.60 -4.33
CA GLU A 93 -10.42 -3.64 -3.48
C GLU A 93 -11.35 -4.87 -3.27
N ARG A 94 -12.48 -4.94 -3.98
CA ARG A 94 -13.44 -6.07 -3.93
C ARG A 94 -12.84 -7.43 -4.31
N GLY A 95 -11.63 -7.45 -4.86
CA GLY A 95 -10.86 -8.66 -5.18
C GLY A 95 -10.39 -9.48 -3.97
N GLY A 96 -11.07 -9.37 -2.81
CA GLY A 96 -10.77 -10.14 -1.60
C GLY A 96 -9.85 -9.40 -0.62
N PHE A 97 -9.76 -8.07 -0.72
CA PHE A 97 -9.09 -7.26 0.29
C PHE A 97 -10.03 -7.01 1.48
N THR A 98 -9.45 -7.03 2.67
CA THR A 98 -10.14 -6.72 3.93
C THR A 98 -9.90 -5.27 4.31
N ARG A 99 -10.96 -4.58 4.74
CA ARG A 99 -10.85 -3.22 5.27
C ARG A 99 -10.67 -3.26 6.78
N GLU A 100 -9.57 -2.69 7.25
CA GLU A 100 -9.20 -2.59 8.67
C GLU A 100 -9.06 -1.12 9.10
N ARG A 101 -9.12 -0.86 10.41
CA ARG A 101 -8.70 0.41 11.01
C ARG A 101 -7.43 0.19 11.81
N VAL A 102 -6.42 1.02 11.50
CA VAL A 102 -5.08 0.87 12.07
C VAL A 102 -4.55 2.23 12.56
N PRO A 103 -3.72 2.25 13.61
CA PRO A 103 -2.97 3.44 13.97
C PRO A 103 -1.87 3.68 12.92
N VAL A 104 -1.81 4.90 12.38
CA VAL A 104 -0.74 5.39 11.52
C VAL A 104 0.02 6.46 12.28
N TYR A 105 1.33 6.30 12.38
CA TYR A 105 2.25 7.23 13.02
C TYR A 105 2.87 8.12 11.95
N PHE A 106 2.74 9.43 12.08
CA PHE A 106 3.31 10.35 11.10
C PHE A 106 4.83 10.45 11.21
N CYS A 107 5.46 10.67 10.07
CA CYS A 107 6.91 10.85 9.99
C CYS A 107 7.28 11.98 9.03
N GLU A 108 8.48 12.54 9.25
CA GLU A 108 9.17 13.47 8.38
C GLU A 108 10.58 12.93 8.16
N GLU A 109 11.02 12.85 6.91
CA GLU A 109 12.32 12.27 6.55
C GLU A 109 12.60 10.92 7.26
N GLY A 110 11.60 10.04 7.29
CA GLY A 110 11.70 8.71 7.93
C GLY A 110 11.65 8.71 9.46
N ARG A 111 11.54 9.87 10.12
CA ARG A 111 11.54 10.01 11.59
C ARG A 111 10.15 10.29 12.13
N ALA A 112 9.75 9.58 13.19
CA ALA A 112 8.45 9.79 13.84
C ALA A 112 8.31 11.21 14.39
N THR A 113 7.16 11.86 14.11
CA THR A 113 6.83 13.20 14.65
C THR A 113 6.22 13.15 16.05
N GLY A 114 5.81 11.98 16.53
CA GLY A 114 5.04 11.81 17.76
C GLY A 114 3.53 11.87 17.57
N GLU A 115 3.04 12.28 16.40
CA GLU A 115 1.61 12.35 16.09
C GLU A 115 1.13 11.04 15.45
N SER A 116 -0.14 10.70 15.67
CA SER A 116 -0.77 9.54 15.06
C SER A 116 -2.26 9.76 14.79
N VAL A 117 -2.79 8.99 13.84
CA VAL A 117 -4.21 8.97 13.50
C VAL A 117 -4.70 7.54 13.32
N SER A 118 -6.02 7.34 13.44
CA SER A 118 -6.66 6.10 13.03
C SER A 118 -7.04 6.19 11.54
N ALA A 119 -6.49 5.30 10.71
CA ALA A 119 -6.74 5.29 9.28
C ALA A 119 -7.40 3.99 8.82
N VAL A 120 -8.10 4.07 7.69
CA VAL A 120 -8.61 2.92 6.95
C VAL A 120 -7.46 2.32 6.13
N LEU A 121 -7.33 1.01 6.19
CA LEU A 121 -6.36 0.20 5.46
C LEU A 121 -7.08 -0.90 4.69
N TYR A 122 -6.68 -1.14 3.45
CA TYR A 122 -7.10 -2.30 2.66
C TYR A 122 -5.94 -3.28 2.55
N VAL A 123 -6.12 -4.52 2.98
CA VAL A 123 -5.07 -5.54 2.99
C VAL A 123 -5.59 -6.87 2.44
N ALA A 124 -4.80 -7.50 1.57
CA ALA A 124 -5.04 -8.87 1.13
C ALA A 124 -4.39 -9.83 2.15
N THR A 125 -5.18 -10.73 2.69
CA THR A 125 -4.71 -11.77 3.60
C THR A 125 -4.41 -13.08 2.84
N GLU A 126 -3.87 -14.07 3.51
CA GLU A 126 -3.65 -15.42 2.97
C GLU A 126 -4.94 -16.09 2.47
N ALA A 127 -6.10 -15.65 2.95
CA ALA A 127 -7.40 -16.12 2.47
C ALA A 127 -7.80 -15.53 1.11
N ASN A 128 -7.08 -14.53 0.58
CA ASN A 128 -7.33 -13.98 -0.74
C ASN A 128 -6.99 -15.01 -1.81
N SER A 129 -7.91 -15.24 -2.77
CA SER A 129 -7.75 -16.23 -3.85
C SER A 129 -6.54 -15.97 -4.76
N ASN A 130 -6.04 -14.74 -4.80
CA ASN A 130 -4.86 -14.35 -5.57
C ASN A 130 -3.59 -14.26 -4.69
N TYR A 131 -3.63 -14.71 -3.44
CA TYR A 131 -2.46 -14.72 -2.58
C TYR A 131 -1.45 -15.74 -3.10
N LEU A 132 -0.23 -15.28 -3.42
CA LEU A 132 0.84 -16.10 -3.99
C LEU A 132 1.80 -16.62 -2.92
N GLY A 133 1.78 -16.00 -1.74
CA GLY A 133 2.64 -16.39 -0.62
C GLY A 133 4.13 -16.05 -0.80
N PRO A 134 4.96 -16.53 0.14
CA PRO A 134 6.40 -16.34 0.13
C PRO A 134 7.06 -16.94 -1.11
N ALA A 135 8.07 -16.24 -1.62
CA ALA A 135 8.96 -16.73 -2.67
C ALA A 135 10.34 -16.10 -2.48
N THR A 136 11.36 -16.65 -3.11
CA THR A 136 12.69 -16.06 -3.13
C THR A 136 12.67 -14.76 -3.94
N LEU A 137 13.55 -13.80 -3.60
CA LEU A 137 13.69 -12.55 -4.36
C LEU A 137 13.92 -12.83 -5.85
N GLU A 138 14.72 -13.83 -6.17
CA GLU A 138 14.99 -14.26 -7.55
C GLU A 138 13.72 -14.69 -8.29
N ASN A 139 12.88 -15.52 -7.68
CA ASN A 139 11.64 -15.99 -8.29
C ASN A 139 10.62 -14.84 -8.42
N MET A 140 10.54 -13.97 -7.42
CA MET A 140 9.69 -12.78 -7.51
C MET A 140 10.15 -11.83 -8.62
N ALA A 141 11.45 -11.54 -8.71
CA ALA A 141 12.00 -10.68 -9.75
C ALA A 141 11.75 -11.25 -11.16
N ARG A 142 11.98 -12.56 -11.36
CA ARG A 142 11.70 -13.22 -12.64
C ARG A 142 10.22 -13.15 -13.02
N GLN A 143 9.31 -13.39 -12.08
CA GLN A 143 7.88 -13.26 -12.34
C GLN A 143 7.50 -11.82 -12.68
N ILE A 144 7.99 -10.85 -11.92
CA ILE A 144 7.71 -9.42 -12.11
C ILE A 144 8.23 -8.92 -13.46
N SER A 145 9.46 -9.30 -13.84
CA SER A 145 10.07 -8.87 -15.12
C SER A 145 9.25 -9.34 -16.34
N GLN A 146 8.54 -10.46 -16.22
CA GLN A 146 7.74 -11.05 -17.30
C GLN A 146 6.26 -10.65 -17.25
N SER A 147 5.82 -9.95 -16.21
CA SER A 147 4.41 -9.65 -16.00
C SER A 147 4.05 -8.23 -16.46
N ARG A 148 2.90 -8.16 -17.15
CA ARG A 148 2.29 -6.90 -17.58
C ARG A 148 0.77 -7.04 -17.50
N GLY A 149 0.10 -6.00 -17.03
CA GLY A 149 -1.37 -5.91 -17.00
C GLY A 149 -1.87 -4.60 -17.60
N PRO A 150 -3.18 -4.32 -17.49
CA PRO A 150 -3.79 -3.09 -18.00
C PRO A 150 -3.16 -1.81 -17.46
N SER A 151 -2.64 -1.82 -16.24
CA SER A 151 -1.96 -0.68 -15.61
C SER A 151 -0.47 -0.57 -15.94
N GLY A 152 0.04 -1.39 -16.86
CA GLY A 152 1.43 -1.35 -17.31
C GLY A 152 2.30 -2.51 -16.80
N PRO A 153 3.62 -2.45 -17.05
CA PRO A 153 4.58 -3.45 -16.61
C PRO A 153 4.64 -3.59 -15.09
N ASN A 154 4.83 -4.80 -14.60
CA ASN A 154 4.93 -5.01 -13.16
C ASN A 154 6.24 -4.46 -12.58
N VAL A 155 7.31 -4.39 -13.35
CA VAL A 155 8.58 -3.73 -12.97
C VAL A 155 8.34 -2.28 -12.57
N GLU A 156 7.54 -1.53 -13.33
CA GLU A 156 7.20 -0.14 -13.02
C GLU A 156 6.59 0.02 -11.62
N TYR A 157 5.77 -0.94 -11.17
CA TYR A 157 5.19 -0.89 -9.83
C TYR A 157 6.27 -0.93 -8.74
N VAL A 158 7.28 -1.80 -8.90
CA VAL A 158 8.40 -1.91 -7.95
C VAL A 158 9.23 -0.63 -7.93
N VAL A 159 9.61 -0.14 -9.11
CA VAL A 159 10.43 1.07 -9.26
C VAL A 159 9.72 2.29 -8.67
N ARG A 160 8.43 2.51 -9.01
CA ARG A 160 7.66 3.64 -8.48
C ARG A 160 7.49 3.58 -6.97
N LEU A 161 7.29 2.39 -6.41
CA LEU A 161 7.20 2.22 -4.97
C LEU A 161 8.55 2.52 -4.31
N ALA A 162 9.65 2.03 -4.85
CA ALA A 162 11.00 2.28 -4.32
C ALA A 162 11.37 3.77 -4.37
N GLU A 163 11.08 4.46 -5.49
CA GLU A 163 11.26 5.90 -5.63
C GLU A 163 10.50 6.67 -4.54
N ALA A 164 9.20 6.40 -4.39
CA ALA A 164 8.36 7.08 -3.42
C ALA A 164 8.79 6.83 -1.96
N LEU A 165 9.28 5.63 -1.65
CA LEU A 165 9.84 5.33 -0.32
C LEU A 165 11.13 6.12 -0.05
N ARG A 166 12.02 6.24 -1.03
CA ARG A 166 13.24 7.07 -0.90
C ARG A 166 12.91 8.56 -0.71
N GLU A 167 11.93 9.08 -1.46
CA GLU A 167 11.48 10.47 -1.34
C GLU A 167 10.97 10.81 0.07
N MET A 168 10.38 9.86 0.78
CA MET A 168 9.93 10.06 2.17
C MET A 168 10.99 9.71 3.23
N GLY A 169 12.22 9.36 2.81
CA GLY A 169 13.31 8.96 3.72
C GLY A 169 13.06 7.61 4.40
N ALA A 170 12.24 6.77 3.82
CA ALA A 170 11.89 5.47 4.37
C ALA A 170 12.84 4.38 3.89
N GLU A 171 13.11 3.42 4.77
CA GLU A 171 13.84 2.21 4.45
C GLU A 171 12.85 1.03 4.30
N ASP A 172 13.07 0.22 3.27
CA ASP A 172 12.31 -1.01 3.03
C ASP A 172 13.21 -2.03 2.30
N ASP A 173 13.87 -2.86 3.08
CA ASP A 173 14.84 -3.83 2.57
C ASP A 173 14.26 -4.76 1.51
N HIS A 174 12.97 -5.15 1.67
CA HIS A 174 12.32 -6.05 0.73
C HIS A 174 12.10 -5.39 -0.64
N VAL A 175 11.62 -4.15 -0.66
CA VAL A 175 11.38 -3.40 -1.91
C VAL A 175 12.70 -3.10 -2.61
N PHE A 176 13.69 -2.59 -1.87
CA PHE A 176 14.97 -2.20 -2.45
C PHE A 176 15.80 -3.41 -2.92
N ALA A 177 15.76 -4.54 -2.20
CA ALA A 177 16.41 -5.77 -2.65
C ALA A 177 15.75 -6.32 -3.92
N LEU A 178 14.42 -6.24 -4.03
CA LEU A 178 13.70 -6.70 -5.22
C LEU A 178 13.99 -5.80 -6.42
N GLU A 179 14.01 -4.48 -6.24
CA GLU A 179 14.40 -3.52 -7.28
C GLU A 179 15.82 -3.80 -7.80
N ALA A 180 16.78 -3.99 -6.88
CA ALA A 180 18.16 -4.32 -7.27
C ALA A 180 18.26 -5.63 -8.08
N ARG A 181 17.41 -6.64 -7.76
CA ARG A 181 17.34 -7.89 -8.53
C ARG A 181 16.75 -7.68 -9.92
N LEU A 182 15.76 -6.79 -10.05
CA LEU A 182 15.19 -6.46 -11.36
C LEU A 182 16.21 -5.77 -12.27
N HIS A 183 16.98 -4.81 -11.73
CA HIS A 183 18.07 -4.17 -12.49
C HIS A 183 19.20 -5.13 -12.92
N ALA A 184 19.38 -6.24 -12.23
CA ALA A 184 20.35 -7.26 -12.60
C ALA A 184 19.85 -8.24 -13.67
N LEU A 185 18.57 -8.18 -14.05
CA LEU A 185 17.96 -8.99 -15.10
C LEU A 185 17.91 -8.28 -16.47
N ASP A 186 18.09 -6.95 -16.48
CA ASP A 186 18.21 -6.10 -17.68
C ASP A 186 19.61 -6.17 -18.28
#